data_a8abb3f2a989a0a2024d9443d5c4991f
#
_entry.id   a8abb3f2a989a0a2024d9443d5c4991f
#
_cell.length_a   1.000
_cell.length_b   1.000
_cell.length_c   1.000
_cell.angle_alpha   90.00
_cell.angle_beta   90.00
_cell.angle_gamma   90.00
#
_symmetry.space_group_name_H-M   'P 1'
#
loop_
_entity.id
_entity.type
_entity.pdbx_description
1 polymer ?
#
loop_
_entity_poly.entity_id
_entity_poly.type
_entity_poly.pdbx_seq_one_letter_code
_entity_poly.pdbx_strand_id
1 'polypeptide(L)'
;MSLFNKTLISLFYSFAIISLLSCEGMPGADAKKYPPNPDERVKKNLEEGRGFRLDNIIKGGGKGGDFMFASANELWRASLDTIDFIPLSSVNYSGGIIITDWYSDGDNLDESIKISIRFLTNEVRVDALDIKIFYKKCNQVVNCKVTQKTGSLVAELKKTILNKATIYKKENKDKNFKEYKGTKKLSK
;
A
#
# COMPACT_ATOMS: atom_id res chain seq x y z
N MET A 1 46.70 -37.79 36.47
CA MET A 1 45.92 -37.10 35.41
C MET A 1 45.68 -38.11 34.32
N SER A 2 44.47 -38.58 34.20
CA SER A 2 44.04 -39.80 33.52
C SER A 2 44.22 -39.67 32.00
N LEU A 3 44.62 -40.74 31.32
CA LEU A 3 44.68 -40.87 29.85
C LEU A 3 43.41 -40.35 29.17
N PHE A 4 42.28 -40.48 29.83
CA PHE A 4 40.97 -40.00 29.40
C PHE A 4 40.91 -38.46 29.21
N ASN A 5 41.62 -37.70 30.05
CA ASN A 5 41.67 -36.24 29.94
C ASN A 5 42.53 -35.78 28.76
N LYS A 6 43.58 -36.53 28.41
CA LYS A 6 44.46 -36.22 27.25
C LYS A 6 43.75 -36.51 25.92
N THR A 7 42.94 -37.57 25.84
CA THR A 7 42.16 -37.88 24.65
C THR A 7 41.02 -36.90 24.44
N LEU A 8 40.38 -36.40 25.51
CA LEU A 8 39.32 -35.40 25.43
C LEU A 8 39.84 -34.05 24.92
N ILE A 9 41.01 -33.65 25.41
CA ILE A 9 41.67 -32.40 24.99
C ILE A 9 42.14 -32.49 23.53
N SER A 10 42.67 -33.64 23.10
CA SER A 10 43.06 -33.87 21.69
C SER A 10 41.85 -33.82 20.74
N LEU A 11 40.70 -34.36 21.12
CA LEU A 11 39.47 -34.32 20.37
C LEU A 11 38.92 -32.87 20.25
N PHE A 12 39.06 -32.07 21.30
CA PHE A 12 38.63 -30.68 21.30
C PHE A 12 39.50 -29.81 20.38
N TYR A 13 40.84 -30.04 20.37
CA TYR A 13 41.73 -29.32 19.46
C TYR A 13 41.50 -29.74 18.00
N SER A 14 41.23 -31.03 17.73
CA SER A 14 40.88 -31.50 16.37
C SER A 14 39.59 -30.88 15.87
N PHE A 15 38.57 -30.75 16.71
CA PHE A 15 37.32 -30.13 16.35
C PHE A 15 37.44 -28.61 16.09
N ALA A 16 38.30 -27.92 16.91
CA ALA A 16 38.59 -26.50 16.74
C ALA A 16 39.36 -26.21 15.43
N ILE A 17 40.23 -27.10 14.99
CA ILE A 17 40.98 -26.95 13.74
C ILE A 17 40.07 -27.17 12.52
N ILE A 18 39.11 -28.10 12.59
CA ILE A 18 38.19 -28.38 11.51
C ILE A 18 37.18 -27.20 11.34
N SER A 19 36.79 -26.53 12.44
CA SER A 19 35.92 -25.35 12.35
C SER A 19 36.57 -24.11 11.75
N LEU A 20 37.92 -24.01 11.79
CA LEU A 20 38.66 -22.90 11.16
C LEU A 20 38.86 -23.09 9.64
N LEU A 21 38.73 -24.31 9.12
CA LEU A 21 38.84 -24.61 7.68
C LEU A 21 37.51 -24.44 6.92
N SER A 22 36.41 -24.16 7.62
CA SER A 22 35.06 -23.99 7.05
C SER A 22 34.80 -22.61 6.43
N CYS A 23 35.80 -21.76 6.29
CA CYS A 23 35.71 -20.54 5.51
C CYS A 23 36.10 -20.77 4.04
N GLU A 24 35.44 -21.68 3.36
CA GLU A 24 35.34 -21.61 1.91
C GLU A 24 34.43 -20.41 1.58
N GLY A 25 35.05 -19.35 1.04
CA GLY A 25 34.40 -18.10 0.75
C GLY A 25 33.17 -18.34 -0.11
N MET A 26 32.06 -17.76 0.30
CA MET A 26 30.92 -17.63 -0.59
C MET A 26 31.42 -17.12 -1.94
N PRO A 27 31.02 -17.70 -3.08
CA PRO A 27 31.43 -17.20 -4.38
C PRO A 27 31.12 -15.72 -4.43
N GLY A 28 32.14 -14.89 -4.49
CA GLY A 28 32.03 -13.44 -4.54
C GLY A 28 31.11 -13.06 -5.70
N ALA A 29 30.30 -12.06 -5.53
CA ALA A 29 29.44 -11.54 -6.59
C ALA A 29 30.34 -11.25 -7.81
N ASP A 30 30.03 -11.83 -8.96
CA ASP A 30 30.77 -11.64 -10.19
C ASP A 30 30.79 -10.13 -10.57
N ALA A 31 31.96 -9.50 -10.44
CA ALA A 31 32.15 -8.08 -10.69
C ALA A 31 31.79 -7.67 -12.15
N LYS A 32 31.87 -8.63 -13.10
CA LYS A 32 31.40 -8.40 -14.47
C LYS A 32 29.86 -8.35 -14.55
N LYS A 33 29.19 -9.11 -13.70
CA LYS A 33 27.74 -9.17 -13.64
C LYS A 33 27.17 -8.05 -12.75
N TYR A 34 27.86 -7.75 -11.66
CA TYR A 34 27.48 -6.72 -10.70
C TYR A 34 28.65 -5.78 -10.43
N PRO A 35 28.88 -4.74 -11.25
CA PRO A 35 29.96 -3.79 -11.04
C PRO A 35 29.89 -3.16 -9.65
N PRO A 36 31.00 -2.98 -8.95
CA PRO A 36 31.03 -2.36 -7.64
C PRO A 36 30.66 -0.88 -7.69
N ASN A 37 30.92 -0.20 -8.83
CA ASN A 37 30.58 1.20 -9.02
C ASN A 37 29.08 1.37 -9.28
N PRO A 38 28.35 2.23 -8.51
CA PRO A 38 26.94 2.52 -8.71
C PRO A 38 26.63 3.02 -10.12
N ASP A 39 27.45 3.91 -10.68
CA ASP A 39 27.22 4.52 -11.99
C ASP A 39 27.31 3.50 -13.12
N GLU A 40 28.26 2.55 -13.03
CA GLU A 40 28.39 1.45 -13.98
C GLU A 40 27.18 0.51 -13.92
N ARG A 41 26.63 0.28 -12.72
CA ARG A 41 25.40 -0.51 -12.54
C ARG A 41 24.21 0.18 -13.19
N VAL A 42 24.08 1.50 -13.01
CA VAL A 42 23.01 2.28 -13.63
C VAL A 42 23.13 2.23 -15.14
N LYS A 43 24.34 2.49 -15.68
CA LYS A 43 24.63 2.45 -17.12
C LYS A 43 24.30 1.08 -17.72
N LYS A 44 24.77 0.00 -17.08
CA LYS A 44 24.50 -1.37 -17.51
C LYS A 44 23.00 -1.70 -17.47
N ASN A 45 22.29 -1.30 -16.41
CA ASN A 45 20.85 -1.51 -16.30
C ASN A 45 20.09 -0.74 -17.38
N LEU A 46 20.56 0.45 -17.77
CA LEU A 46 19.97 1.21 -18.88
C LEU A 46 20.22 0.53 -20.24
N GLU A 47 21.45 0.05 -20.46
CA GLU A 47 21.84 -0.66 -21.69
C GLU A 47 21.07 -1.99 -21.84
N GLU A 48 20.93 -2.75 -20.75
CA GLU A 48 20.14 -3.99 -20.70
C GLU A 48 18.62 -3.76 -20.65
N GLY A 49 18.20 -2.50 -20.66
CA GLY A 49 16.79 -2.12 -20.54
C GLY A 49 16.16 -2.50 -19.21
N ARG A 50 16.94 -2.67 -18.15
CA ARG A 50 16.48 -2.92 -16.78
C ARG A 50 16.29 -1.63 -15.96
N GLY A 51 16.33 -0.47 -16.60
CA GLY A 51 16.04 0.80 -15.98
C GLY A 51 14.61 0.83 -15.41
N PHE A 52 14.32 1.87 -14.65
CA PHE A 52 12.97 2.13 -14.13
C PHE A 52 11.97 2.18 -15.29
N ARG A 53 11.16 1.14 -15.43
CA ARG A 53 10.09 1.06 -16.42
C ARG A 53 8.76 1.24 -15.72
N LEU A 54 8.03 2.26 -16.10
CA LEU A 54 6.65 2.46 -15.68
C LEU A 54 5.78 1.21 -15.97
N ASP A 55 6.12 0.48 -17.03
CA ASP A 55 5.46 -0.74 -17.46
C ASP A 55 5.54 -1.90 -16.44
N ASN A 56 6.64 -1.99 -15.68
CA ASN A 56 6.80 -2.97 -14.60
C ASN A 56 5.95 -2.62 -13.36
N ILE A 57 5.68 -1.35 -13.14
CA ILE A 57 4.79 -0.87 -12.08
C ILE A 57 3.34 -1.16 -12.46
N ILE A 58 2.98 -0.96 -13.72
CA ILE A 58 1.63 -1.16 -14.24
C ILE A 58 1.29 -2.66 -14.36
N LYS A 59 2.28 -3.53 -14.63
CA LYS A 59 2.09 -4.99 -14.80
C LYS A 59 2.24 -5.81 -13.53
N GLY A 60 2.43 -5.18 -12.35
CA GLY A 60 2.40 -5.86 -11.06
C GLY A 60 3.56 -6.81 -10.78
N GLY A 61 4.75 -6.59 -11.37
CA GLY A 61 5.92 -7.48 -11.25
C GLY A 61 6.93 -7.13 -10.15
N GLY A 62 6.64 -6.22 -9.24
CA GLY A 62 7.56 -5.79 -8.20
C GLY A 62 7.08 -6.16 -6.80
N LYS A 63 7.88 -6.92 -6.05
CA LYS A 63 7.76 -7.13 -4.59
C LYS A 63 8.14 -5.86 -3.79
N GLY A 64 7.70 -4.71 -4.23
CA GLY A 64 7.85 -3.45 -3.52
C GLY A 64 6.53 -2.72 -3.63
N GLY A 65 5.92 -2.42 -2.50
CA GLY A 65 4.62 -1.83 -2.28
C GLY A 65 3.88 -1.38 -3.53
N ASP A 66 2.81 -2.04 -3.86
CA ASP A 66 1.93 -1.66 -4.95
C ASP A 66 1.57 -0.18 -4.82
N PHE A 67 2.25 0.68 -5.55
CA PHE A 67 1.72 1.99 -5.91
C PHE A 67 0.57 1.75 -6.89
N MET A 68 -0.48 1.16 -6.39
CA MET A 68 -1.74 1.14 -7.12
C MET A 68 -2.19 2.58 -7.23
N PHE A 69 -2.23 3.11 -8.44
CA PHE A 69 -2.82 4.43 -8.69
C PHE A 69 -4.18 4.50 -7.98
N ALA A 70 -4.51 5.67 -7.46
CA ALA A 70 -5.74 5.91 -6.69
C ALA A 70 -7.00 5.35 -7.37
N SER A 71 -7.01 5.24 -8.70
CA SER A 71 -8.09 4.66 -9.49
C SER A 71 -8.24 3.14 -9.37
N ALA A 72 -7.21 2.42 -8.90
CA ALA A 72 -7.25 0.97 -8.77
C ALA A 72 -7.69 0.50 -7.37
N ASN A 73 -7.67 1.38 -6.36
CA ASN A 73 -8.17 1.09 -5.03
C ASN A 73 -9.68 1.36 -4.97
N GLU A 74 -10.45 0.32 -4.77
CA GLU A 74 -11.93 0.40 -4.78
C GLU A 74 -12.49 1.32 -3.70
N LEU A 75 -11.90 1.31 -2.49
CA LEU A 75 -12.32 2.19 -1.41
C LEU A 75 -12.04 3.65 -1.72
N TRP A 76 -10.85 3.92 -2.26
CA TRP A 76 -10.43 5.27 -2.63
C TRP A 76 -11.34 5.84 -3.72
N ARG A 77 -11.52 5.09 -4.80
CA ARG A 77 -12.43 5.46 -5.89
C ARG A 77 -13.85 5.69 -5.40
N ALA A 78 -14.38 4.76 -4.61
CA ALA A 78 -15.74 4.87 -4.05
C ALA A 78 -15.90 6.09 -3.14
N SER A 79 -14.85 6.46 -2.39
CA SER A 79 -14.86 7.64 -1.54
C SER A 79 -14.92 8.91 -2.37
N LEU A 80 -14.06 9.06 -3.37
CA LEU A 80 -14.08 10.20 -4.29
C LEU A 80 -15.43 10.34 -4.97
N ASP A 81 -15.95 9.27 -5.54
CA ASP A 81 -17.25 9.26 -6.23
C ASP A 81 -18.44 9.52 -5.29
N THR A 82 -18.26 9.37 -3.99
CA THR A 82 -19.33 9.62 -3.02
C THR A 82 -19.37 11.07 -2.57
N ILE A 83 -18.20 11.73 -2.54
CA ILE A 83 -18.07 13.15 -2.12
C ILE A 83 -17.80 14.09 -3.30
N ASP A 84 -18.01 13.65 -4.54
CA ASP A 84 -17.71 14.37 -5.78
C ASP A 84 -18.37 15.76 -5.86
N PHE A 85 -19.51 15.94 -5.19
CA PHE A 85 -20.23 17.21 -5.15
C PHE A 85 -19.58 18.27 -4.24
N ILE A 86 -18.52 17.91 -3.47
CA ILE A 86 -17.83 18.82 -2.55
C ILE A 86 -16.41 19.08 -3.08
N PRO A 87 -15.96 20.35 -3.20
CA PRO A 87 -14.60 20.67 -3.53
C PRO A 87 -13.61 20.02 -2.56
N LEU A 88 -12.48 19.53 -3.07
CA LEU A 88 -11.45 18.90 -2.26
C LEU A 88 -10.40 19.93 -1.85
N SER A 89 -10.11 19.98 -0.55
CA SER A 89 -9.04 20.84 0.02
C SER A 89 -7.69 20.14 0.00
N SER A 90 -7.65 18.84 0.30
CA SER A 90 -6.41 18.06 0.32
C SER A 90 -6.70 16.60 -0.01
N VAL A 91 -5.86 16.05 -0.87
CA VAL A 91 -5.92 14.64 -1.28
C VAL A 91 -4.51 14.08 -1.22
N ASN A 92 -4.27 13.16 -0.29
CA ASN A 92 -2.98 12.48 -0.16
C ASN A 92 -3.19 10.97 -0.21
N TYR A 93 -2.92 10.38 -1.37
CA TYR A 93 -3.09 8.95 -1.58
C TYR A 93 -2.14 8.12 -0.72
N SER A 94 -0.85 8.49 -0.68
CA SER A 94 0.17 7.77 0.09
C SER A 94 -0.08 7.85 1.60
N GLY A 95 -0.60 8.99 2.07
CA GLY A 95 -1.01 9.18 3.47
C GLY A 95 -2.39 8.61 3.78
N GLY A 96 -3.11 8.12 2.77
CA GLY A 96 -4.44 7.55 2.94
C GLY A 96 -5.46 8.54 3.51
N ILE A 97 -5.47 9.79 3.03
CA ILE A 97 -6.39 10.82 3.54
C ILE A 97 -6.98 11.66 2.43
N ILE A 98 -8.28 11.93 2.53
CA ILE A 98 -9.03 12.87 1.71
C ILE A 98 -9.68 13.88 2.64
N ILE A 99 -9.54 15.16 2.34
CA ILE A 99 -10.17 16.25 3.08
C ILE A 99 -10.90 17.14 2.09
N THR A 100 -12.19 17.37 2.31
CA THR A 100 -12.98 18.32 1.50
C THR A 100 -12.72 19.76 1.96
N ASP A 101 -13.10 20.72 1.16
CA ASP A 101 -13.25 22.08 1.65
C ASP A 101 -14.57 22.23 2.43
N TRP A 102 -14.80 23.42 2.99
CA TRP A 102 -16.07 23.75 3.61
C TRP A 102 -17.16 23.87 2.53
N TYR A 103 -18.21 23.09 2.72
CA TYR A 103 -19.36 23.06 1.81
C TYR A 103 -20.63 23.47 2.56
N SER A 104 -21.37 24.40 2.01
CA SER A 104 -22.70 24.78 2.48
C SER A 104 -23.70 24.52 1.36
N ASP A 105 -24.84 23.97 1.71
CA ASP A 105 -25.98 23.88 0.81
C ASP A 105 -26.60 25.29 0.67
N GLY A 106 -26.87 25.72 -0.57
CA GLY A 106 -27.12 27.11 -0.93
C GLY A 106 -28.18 27.88 -0.12
N ASP A 107 -29.01 27.17 0.64
CA ASP A 107 -30.09 27.77 1.44
C ASP A 107 -29.62 28.23 2.84
N ASN A 108 -28.49 27.77 3.35
CA ASN A 108 -27.98 28.07 4.69
C ASN A 108 -26.51 28.46 4.64
N LEU A 109 -26.20 29.72 4.32
CA LEU A 109 -24.83 30.25 4.27
C LEU A 109 -24.12 30.26 5.65
N ASP A 110 -24.91 30.20 6.73
CA ASP A 110 -24.37 30.20 8.10
C ASP A 110 -23.86 28.84 8.56
N GLU A 111 -24.23 27.76 7.86
CA GLU A 111 -23.78 26.43 8.20
C GLU A 111 -22.98 25.81 7.06
N SER A 112 -21.85 25.21 7.39
CA SER A 112 -21.05 24.48 6.42
C SER A 112 -20.47 23.22 7.04
N ILE A 113 -20.22 22.21 6.20
CA ILE A 113 -19.63 20.94 6.59
C ILE A 113 -18.27 20.76 5.93
N LYS A 114 -17.38 20.06 6.61
CA LYS A 114 -16.11 19.58 6.09
C LYS A 114 -15.98 18.10 6.41
N ILE A 115 -15.61 17.30 5.44
CA ILE A 115 -15.46 15.86 5.60
C ILE A 115 -13.98 15.48 5.53
N SER A 116 -13.53 14.66 6.46
CA SER A 116 -12.22 14.05 6.44
C SER A 116 -12.38 12.53 6.42
N ILE A 117 -11.84 11.88 5.41
CA ILE A 117 -11.84 10.42 5.25
C ILE A 117 -10.41 9.94 5.35
N ARG A 118 -10.14 9.09 6.35
CA ARG A 118 -8.86 8.45 6.55
C ARG A 118 -8.98 6.96 6.28
N PHE A 119 -8.11 6.44 5.45
CA PHE A 119 -8.04 5.02 5.11
C PHE A 119 -7.08 4.32 6.07
N LEU A 120 -7.58 3.31 6.76
CA LEU A 120 -6.81 2.52 7.74
C LEU A 120 -6.28 1.22 7.11
N THR A 121 -6.93 0.76 6.04
CA THR A 121 -6.55 -0.42 5.27
C THR A 121 -7.07 -0.29 3.83
N ASN A 122 -6.49 -1.06 2.91
CA ASN A 122 -6.92 -1.12 1.52
C ASN A 122 -8.03 -2.15 1.26
N GLU A 123 -8.45 -2.87 2.29
CA GLU A 123 -9.48 -3.88 2.17
C GLU A 123 -10.88 -3.28 2.31
N VAL A 124 -11.85 -3.78 1.52
CA VAL A 124 -13.25 -3.37 1.61
C VAL A 124 -13.88 -4.03 2.82
N ARG A 125 -13.82 -3.33 3.97
CA ARG A 125 -14.36 -3.77 5.27
C ARG A 125 -14.79 -2.57 6.11
N VAL A 126 -15.65 -2.80 7.09
CA VAL A 126 -16.31 -1.73 7.87
C VAL A 126 -15.33 -0.84 8.66
N ASP A 127 -14.23 -1.42 9.13
CA ASP A 127 -13.20 -0.74 9.90
C ASP A 127 -12.08 -0.12 9.03
N ALA A 128 -12.20 -0.21 7.70
CA ALA A 128 -11.22 0.35 6.77
C ALA A 128 -11.22 1.88 6.71
N LEU A 129 -12.29 2.52 7.16
CA LEU A 129 -12.49 3.97 7.05
C LEU A 129 -12.72 4.61 8.41
N ASP A 130 -11.96 5.66 8.70
CA ASP A 130 -12.23 6.63 9.77
C ASP A 130 -12.75 7.93 9.13
N ILE A 131 -14.04 8.21 9.31
CA ILE A 131 -14.72 9.37 8.72
C ILE A 131 -15.05 10.35 9.83
N LYS A 132 -14.62 11.60 9.67
CA LYS A 132 -14.93 12.71 10.58
C LYS A 132 -15.64 13.81 9.82
N ILE A 133 -16.73 14.30 10.39
CA ILE A 133 -17.50 15.40 9.83
C ILE A 133 -17.46 16.57 10.81
N PHE A 134 -17.00 17.70 10.30
CA PHE A 134 -16.93 18.96 11.03
C PHE A 134 -18.04 19.86 10.55
N TYR A 135 -18.74 20.46 11.48
CA TYR A 135 -19.80 21.44 11.24
C TYR A 135 -19.30 22.80 11.67
N LYS A 136 -19.35 23.74 10.79
CA LYS A 136 -19.08 25.16 11.07
C LYS A 136 -20.39 25.92 11.04
N LYS A 137 -20.72 26.61 12.14
CA LYS A 137 -21.86 27.50 12.24
C LYS A 137 -21.38 28.89 12.59
N CYS A 138 -21.76 29.88 11.77
CA CYS A 138 -21.38 31.26 11.94
C CYS A 138 -22.59 32.08 12.38
N ASN A 139 -22.43 32.82 13.49
CA ASN A 139 -23.36 33.86 13.90
C ASN A 139 -22.73 35.20 13.51
N GLN A 140 -23.13 35.80 12.39
CA GLN A 140 -22.44 36.93 11.75
C GLN A 140 -21.09 36.50 11.10
N VAL A 141 -20.59 37.31 10.19
CA VAL A 141 -19.45 37.01 9.28
C VAL A 141 -18.15 36.64 10.01
N VAL A 142 -18.01 36.93 11.29
CA VAL A 142 -16.73 36.82 12.03
C VAL A 142 -16.76 35.79 13.16
N ASN A 143 -17.93 35.38 13.66
CA ASN A 143 -18.02 34.51 14.83
C ASN A 143 -18.49 33.11 14.44
N CYS A 144 -17.56 32.25 14.06
CA CYS A 144 -17.82 30.90 13.63
C CYS A 144 -17.38 29.86 14.69
N LYS A 145 -18.26 28.93 15.01
CA LYS A 145 -17.98 27.79 15.90
C LYS A 145 -17.87 26.52 15.07
N VAL A 146 -16.76 25.81 15.21
CA VAL A 146 -16.57 24.50 14.58
C VAL A 146 -16.78 23.41 15.62
N THR A 147 -17.60 22.42 15.26
CA THR A 147 -17.87 21.24 16.11
C THR A 147 -17.76 19.97 15.28
N GLN A 148 -17.15 18.93 15.86
CA GLN A 148 -17.19 17.60 15.28
C GLN A 148 -18.42 16.87 15.81
N LYS A 149 -19.23 16.30 14.93
CA LYS A 149 -20.38 15.49 15.32
C LYS A 149 -20.22 14.07 14.78
N THR A 150 -20.43 13.09 15.65
CA THR A 150 -20.63 11.70 15.30
C THR A 150 -22.12 11.46 15.22
N GLY A 151 -22.63 10.94 14.11
CA GLY A 151 -24.08 10.74 13.94
C GLY A 151 -24.40 9.85 12.75
N SER A 152 -25.68 9.82 12.40
CA SER A 152 -26.22 9.02 11.29
C SER A 152 -25.51 9.29 9.95
N LEU A 153 -25.14 10.55 9.69
CA LEU A 153 -24.45 10.93 8.45
C LEU A 153 -23.11 10.23 8.26
N VAL A 154 -22.32 10.07 9.34
CA VAL A 154 -21.03 9.32 9.27
C VAL A 154 -21.28 7.86 8.92
N ALA A 155 -22.30 7.25 9.56
CA ALA A 155 -22.65 5.86 9.31
C ALA A 155 -23.19 5.65 7.89
N GLU A 156 -24.03 6.56 7.41
CA GLU A 156 -24.60 6.53 6.07
C GLU A 156 -23.52 6.71 5.00
N LEU A 157 -22.63 7.69 5.16
CA LEU A 157 -21.52 7.93 4.27
C LEU A 157 -20.60 6.71 4.19
N LYS A 158 -20.24 6.14 5.33
CA LYS A 158 -19.44 4.91 5.41
C LYS A 158 -20.12 3.75 4.68
N LYS A 159 -21.41 3.55 4.91
CA LYS A 159 -22.20 2.50 4.24
C LYS A 159 -22.23 2.71 2.72
N THR A 160 -22.44 3.93 2.26
CA THR A 160 -22.49 4.26 0.83
C THR A 160 -21.14 3.99 0.15
N ILE A 161 -20.03 4.43 0.78
CA ILE A 161 -18.69 4.18 0.27
C ILE A 161 -18.40 2.68 0.18
N LEU A 162 -18.70 1.91 1.25
CA LEU A 162 -18.45 0.47 1.26
C LEU A 162 -19.28 -0.27 0.22
N ASN A 163 -20.52 0.11 0.02
CA ASN A 163 -21.39 -0.46 -1.02
C ASN A 163 -20.81 -0.20 -2.43
N LYS A 164 -20.44 1.04 -2.74
CA LYS A 164 -19.80 1.38 -4.02
C LYS A 164 -18.48 0.63 -4.21
N ALA A 165 -17.64 0.57 -3.16
CA ALA A 165 -16.37 -0.15 -3.21
C ALA A 165 -16.56 -1.65 -3.47
N THR A 166 -17.60 -2.26 -2.92
CA THR A 166 -17.95 -3.67 -3.17
C THR A 166 -18.31 -3.89 -4.64
N ILE A 167 -19.06 -2.96 -5.25
CA ILE A 167 -19.39 -3.02 -6.68
C ILE A 167 -18.12 -2.94 -7.52
N TYR A 168 -17.24 -1.97 -7.25
CA TYR A 168 -15.98 -1.80 -7.97
C TYR A 168 -15.05 -3.01 -7.82
N LYS A 169 -14.99 -3.60 -6.62
CA LYS A 169 -14.24 -4.83 -6.37
C LYS A 169 -14.75 -6.00 -7.21
N LYS A 170 -16.08 -6.13 -7.35
CA LYS A 170 -16.69 -7.14 -8.21
C LYS A 170 -16.35 -6.91 -9.68
N GLU A 171 -16.52 -5.67 -10.18
CA GLU A 171 -16.17 -5.31 -11.55
C GLU A 171 -14.70 -5.59 -11.89
N ASN A 172 -13.78 -5.25 -10.98
CA ASN A 172 -12.35 -5.50 -11.15
C ASN A 172 -12.05 -7.01 -11.18
N LYS A 173 -12.72 -7.78 -10.35
CA LYS A 173 -12.60 -9.25 -10.33
C LYS A 173 -13.08 -9.85 -11.64
N ASP A 174 -14.22 -9.41 -12.16
CA ASP A 174 -14.79 -9.92 -13.41
C ASP A 174 -13.91 -9.55 -14.62
N LYS A 175 -13.36 -8.34 -14.66
CA LYS A 175 -12.40 -7.92 -15.71
C LYS A 175 -11.09 -8.71 -15.69
N ASN A 176 -10.63 -9.14 -14.52
CA ASN A 176 -9.39 -9.88 -14.34
C ASN A 176 -9.61 -11.42 -14.36
N PHE A 177 -10.85 -11.86 -14.45
CA PHE A 177 -11.18 -13.28 -14.52
C PHE A 177 -10.67 -13.87 -15.84
N LYS A 178 -9.59 -14.65 -15.75
CA LYS A 178 -9.12 -15.50 -16.84
C LYS A 178 -9.71 -16.89 -16.61
N GLU A 179 -10.53 -17.34 -17.54
CA GLU A 179 -11.07 -18.68 -17.52
C GLU A 179 -9.92 -19.71 -17.43
N TYR A 180 -9.97 -20.59 -16.44
CA TYR A 180 -8.98 -21.65 -16.30
C TYR A 180 -9.08 -22.59 -17.49
N LYS A 181 -8.15 -22.48 -18.45
CA LYS A 181 -7.98 -23.46 -19.51
C LYS A 181 -7.29 -24.66 -18.92
N GLY A 182 -8.07 -25.63 -18.48
CA GLY A 182 -7.57 -26.91 -17.98
C GLY A 182 -6.56 -27.49 -18.98
N THR A 183 -5.43 -27.98 -18.44
CA THR A 183 -4.44 -28.71 -19.25
C THR A 183 -5.17 -29.83 -19.99
N LYS A 184 -5.11 -29.79 -21.35
CA LYS A 184 -5.56 -30.90 -22.18
C LYS A 184 -4.90 -32.16 -21.64
N LYS A 185 -5.70 -33.12 -21.14
CA LYS A 185 -5.21 -34.46 -20.86
C LYS A 185 -4.51 -34.96 -22.11
N LEU A 186 -3.22 -35.21 -22.02
CA LEU A 186 -2.52 -36.01 -23.03
C LEU A 186 -3.22 -37.37 -23.06
N SER A 187 -4.01 -37.59 -24.09
CA SER A 187 -4.47 -38.92 -24.45
C SER A 187 -3.25 -39.69 -24.93
N LYS A 188 -2.94 -40.75 -24.21
CA LYS A 188 -2.02 -41.81 -24.67
C LYS A 188 -2.63 -42.51 -25.87
#